data_4614699ae096652768679d7882cbf26c
#
_entry.id   4614699ae096652768679d7882cbf26c
#
_cell.length_a   1.000
_cell.length_b   1.000
_cell.length_c   1.000
_cell.angle_alpha   90.00
_cell.angle_beta   90.00
_cell.angle_gamma   90.00
#
_symmetry.space_group_name_H-M   'P 1'
#
loop_
_entity.id
_entity.type
_entity.pdbx_description
1 polymer ?
#
loop_
_entity_poly.entity_id
_entity_poly.type
_entity_poly.pdbx_seq_one_letter_code
_entity_poly.pdbx_strand_id
1 'polypeptide(L)'
;MMPTNDNSQWSGITRRTALKSGVAGGVAALAGCSSGGNGNEGAADDREPVEERVDRRFTKALHRGTYDMDNASWNPFDPANSMNNFDPPGLIFDPPIIYHESHDELQGVIANDWEEEDGSILVELSDEWTWHNGDPVTAHDLTTRRDIEFAISDITSPDSNANTYIQDYEAVDDYAIRYHLHDDFTMKSVLANALPAMVSVKEDTGNPSFGEWRDDLVDVDPESDEASQVVSDFQEWSPELDEVVGNGPFQIKDVTDSVFVGEIYEDHPNADNLYFTEFAIEQHDDQVLAFMEESVDAIALNLPASPDVMDQLPPHHEINRDYNHAWSVLFNFGNYDFPDSPTENPSNQPITADRRVRHAIAYAIDKERLWSSVPQVYDLYELPSTFLNETAVDEGIVDVEGYDEYALDRDKAASLMEEAGYQRDDGQWYDEDDEEAQLVLYAQSDTSVQVDALDAVQSEMEDFGFDVSLEAVDQATYGEARLNGDHDIIFDNHPVFSIRGLTWVDFVWAWFSQLNHADYENTNWEIPAEIGNSDASSTMELNVWNQIEQLHLTGDNEYIQNLTWWYNQVLPMYNCVIAADYGAINATDWHVDASEALIDNRTAEFYLTKVSDAELIPYEE
;
A
#
# COMPACT_ATOMS: atom_id res chain seq x y z
N MET A 1 -8.28 -9.71 42.21
CA MET A 1 -7.14 -10.59 41.93
C MET A 1 -7.36 -11.05 40.51
N MET A 2 -6.87 -10.26 39.58
CA MET A 2 -6.84 -10.59 38.17
C MET A 2 -5.49 -11.30 37.87
N PRO A 3 -5.44 -12.28 36.96
CA PRO A 3 -4.19 -12.91 36.62
C PRO A 3 -3.33 -11.93 35.80
N THR A 4 -2.12 -11.75 36.24
CA THR A 4 -1.07 -11.03 35.51
C THR A 4 -0.74 -11.81 34.24
N ASN A 5 -1.03 -11.24 33.08
CA ASN A 5 -0.54 -11.73 31.80
C ASN A 5 0.96 -11.50 31.73
N ASP A 6 1.67 -12.58 31.52
CA ASP A 6 3.12 -12.60 31.40
C ASP A 6 3.49 -12.29 29.93
N ASN A 7 3.63 -11.01 29.62
CA ASN A 7 4.00 -10.50 28.30
C ASN A 7 5.52 -10.62 28.01
N SER A 8 6.23 -11.55 28.65
CA SER A 8 7.68 -11.69 28.56
C SER A 8 8.18 -12.57 27.39
N GLN A 9 7.47 -12.69 26.28
CA GLN A 9 7.97 -13.49 25.13
C GLN A 9 8.69 -12.71 24.03
N TRP A 10 8.69 -11.38 24.08
CA TRP A 10 9.27 -10.58 22.98
C TRP A 10 10.52 -9.78 23.35
N SER A 11 10.98 -9.84 24.59
CA SER A 11 12.24 -9.24 24.95
C SER A 11 13.40 -10.11 24.48
N GLY A 12 14.03 -9.74 23.34
CA GLY A 12 15.32 -10.29 22.96
C GLY A 12 15.43 -10.97 21.60
N ILE A 13 14.80 -10.44 20.55
CA ILE A 13 15.22 -10.78 19.20
C ILE A 13 16.30 -9.79 18.78
N THR A 14 17.51 -10.05 19.17
CA THR A 14 18.69 -9.35 18.64
C THR A 14 19.22 -10.13 17.42
N ARG A 15 19.84 -9.44 16.46
CA ARG A 15 20.55 -10.05 15.31
C ARG A 15 21.42 -11.25 15.72
N ARG A 16 22.00 -11.22 16.93
CA ARG A 16 22.76 -12.34 17.51
C ARG A 16 21.95 -13.59 17.79
N THR A 17 20.63 -13.47 17.96
CA THR A 17 19.74 -14.63 18.20
C THR A 17 19.29 -15.24 16.88
N ALA A 18 19.01 -14.46 15.87
CA ALA A 18 18.67 -14.92 14.52
C ALA A 18 19.87 -15.65 13.87
N LEU A 19 21.09 -15.09 13.95
CA LEU A 19 22.31 -15.72 13.42
C LEU A 19 22.73 -17.01 14.16
N LYS A 20 22.23 -17.26 15.37
CA LYS A 20 22.53 -18.51 16.12
C LYS A 20 21.58 -19.65 15.83
N SER A 21 20.43 -19.39 15.23
CA SER A 21 19.46 -20.44 14.84
C SER A 21 19.75 -21.05 13.47
N GLY A 22 20.58 -20.42 12.64
CA GLY A 22 20.85 -20.80 11.24
C GLY A 22 22.06 -21.72 11.02
N VAL A 23 22.83 -22.11 12.03
CA VAL A 23 24.02 -22.94 11.82
C VAL A 23 23.91 -24.28 12.55
N ALA A 24 23.20 -25.21 11.98
CA ALA A 24 23.49 -26.66 12.03
C ALA A 24 22.51 -27.47 11.16
N GLY A 25 22.88 -27.77 9.94
CA GLY A 25 22.18 -28.83 9.20
C GLY A 25 22.49 -28.89 7.72
N GLY A 26 23.62 -29.42 7.36
CA GLY A 26 23.81 -30.35 6.24
C GLY A 26 23.30 -29.97 4.86
N VAL A 27 24.25 -29.64 4.00
CA VAL A 27 24.13 -29.76 2.54
C VAL A 27 23.44 -31.08 2.18
N ALA A 28 22.23 -31.04 1.69
CA ALA A 28 21.60 -32.10 0.93
C ALA A 28 20.88 -31.45 -0.25
N ALA A 29 21.45 -31.65 -1.42
CA ALA A 29 20.80 -31.36 -2.69
C ALA A 29 19.40 -31.99 -2.71
N LEU A 30 18.35 -31.23 -2.70
CA LEU A 30 16.99 -31.65 -3.04
C LEU A 30 16.59 -30.97 -4.34
N ALA A 31 16.77 -31.75 -5.40
CA ALA A 31 16.07 -31.51 -6.65
C ALA A 31 14.56 -31.63 -6.43
N GLY A 32 13.82 -30.58 -6.75
CA GLY A 32 12.49 -30.63 -7.30
C GLY A 32 11.36 -31.12 -6.41
N CYS A 33 10.50 -30.17 -6.04
CA CYS A 33 9.05 -30.37 -6.14
C CYS A 33 8.40 -28.98 -6.23
N SER A 34 8.12 -28.53 -7.43
CA SER A 34 7.26 -27.39 -7.72
C SER A 34 5.82 -27.75 -7.39
N SER A 35 5.15 -26.93 -6.61
CA SER A 35 3.69 -26.90 -6.55
C SER A 35 3.22 -25.64 -7.29
N GLY A 36 2.70 -25.86 -8.49
CA GLY A 36 1.59 -25.19 -9.12
C GLY A 36 1.66 -23.68 -9.40
N GLY A 37 2.69 -23.18 -10.04
CA GLY A 37 2.60 -21.96 -10.84
C GLY A 37 2.83 -22.34 -12.31
N ASN A 38 1.97 -21.91 -13.23
CA ASN A 38 2.15 -22.08 -14.67
C ASN A 38 3.18 -21.09 -15.22
N GLY A 39 4.29 -20.88 -14.54
CA GLY A 39 5.45 -20.22 -15.12
C GLY A 39 5.99 -21.08 -16.23
N ASN A 40 6.20 -20.49 -17.41
CA ASN A 40 6.86 -21.13 -18.54
C ASN A 40 8.33 -21.33 -18.18
N GLU A 41 8.66 -22.36 -17.37
CA GLU A 41 10.02 -22.83 -17.12
C GLU A 41 10.61 -23.31 -18.46
N GLY A 42 10.91 -22.35 -19.32
CA GLY A 42 11.73 -22.56 -20.50
C GLY A 42 13.07 -23.10 -20.02
N ALA A 43 13.53 -24.15 -20.68
CA ALA A 43 14.76 -24.86 -20.41
C ALA A 43 15.83 -23.92 -19.83
N ALA A 44 16.23 -24.18 -18.59
CA ALA A 44 17.38 -23.52 -18.00
C ALA A 44 18.52 -23.66 -19.01
N ASP A 45 18.95 -22.54 -19.55
CA ASP A 45 20.14 -22.47 -20.40
C ASP A 45 21.29 -23.03 -19.55
N ASP A 46 22.24 -23.75 -20.15
CA ASP A 46 23.41 -24.33 -19.44
C ASP A 46 24.38 -23.21 -18.98
N ARG A 47 23.97 -21.92 -18.96
CA ARG A 47 24.76 -20.79 -18.47
C ARG A 47 24.82 -20.82 -16.96
N GLU A 48 25.99 -20.52 -16.41
CA GLU A 48 26.20 -20.40 -14.97
C GLU A 48 26.17 -18.92 -14.57
N PRO A 49 25.62 -18.58 -13.38
CA PRO A 49 25.75 -17.24 -12.82
C PRO A 49 27.22 -16.85 -12.65
N VAL A 50 27.54 -15.56 -12.80
CA VAL A 50 28.90 -15.09 -12.60
C VAL A 50 29.30 -15.26 -11.13
N GLU A 51 30.59 -15.59 -10.89
CA GLU A 51 31.13 -15.72 -9.53
C GLU A 51 31.65 -14.37 -8.97
N GLU A 52 31.93 -13.40 -9.85
CA GLU A 52 32.46 -12.08 -9.49
C GLU A 52 31.69 -11.00 -10.25
N ARG A 53 31.64 -9.78 -9.69
CA ARG A 53 30.98 -8.62 -10.30
C ARG A 53 31.47 -8.35 -11.72
N VAL A 54 30.54 -8.10 -12.61
CA VAL A 54 30.80 -7.76 -14.01
C VAL A 54 30.34 -6.34 -14.35
N ASP A 55 30.96 -5.74 -15.35
CA ASP A 55 30.55 -4.43 -15.88
C ASP A 55 29.28 -4.59 -16.73
N ARG A 56 28.14 -4.60 -16.06
CA ARG A 56 26.81 -4.79 -16.63
C ARG A 56 25.82 -3.86 -15.97
N ARG A 57 24.77 -3.51 -16.70
CA ARG A 57 23.62 -2.74 -16.24
C ARG A 57 22.40 -3.65 -16.10
N PHE A 58 21.68 -3.51 -14.99
CA PHE A 58 20.32 -4.00 -14.83
C PHE A 58 19.35 -2.87 -15.13
N THR A 59 18.39 -3.09 -16.01
CA THR A 59 17.43 -2.07 -16.46
C THR A 59 16.01 -2.47 -16.10
N LYS A 60 15.35 -1.65 -15.27
CA LYS A 60 13.94 -1.78 -14.92
C LYS A 60 13.10 -0.78 -15.69
N ALA A 61 11.97 -1.20 -16.23
CA ALA A 61 10.98 -0.25 -16.75
C ALA A 61 10.30 0.50 -15.60
N LEU A 62 10.08 1.80 -15.76
CA LEU A 62 9.34 2.62 -14.81
C LEU A 62 7.93 2.08 -14.62
N HIS A 63 7.53 1.89 -13.35
CA HIS A 63 6.28 1.24 -12.99
C HIS A 63 5.02 2.06 -13.34
N ARG A 64 5.06 3.38 -13.22
CA ARG A 64 3.88 4.26 -13.36
C ARG A 64 4.18 5.54 -14.13
N GLY A 65 3.25 5.91 -15.00
CA GLY A 65 3.16 7.25 -15.58
C GLY A 65 4.28 7.62 -16.51
N THR A 66 4.27 8.87 -16.89
CA THR A 66 5.30 9.56 -17.64
C THR A 66 5.81 10.69 -16.77
N TYR A 67 7.09 10.69 -16.46
CA TYR A 67 7.73 11.70 -15.63
C TYR A 67 8.83 12.39 -16.43
N ASP A 68 9.08 13.62 -16.14
CA ASP A 68 10.23 14.38 -16.61
C ASP A 68 11.31 14.26 -15.53
N MET A 69 12.13 13.18 -15.63
CA MET A 69 13.04 12.78 -14.55
C MET A 69 14.16 13.79 -14.33
N ASP A 70 14.63 14.52 -15.38
CA ASP A 70 15.69 15.51 -15.25
C ASP A 70 15.22 16.82 -14.60
N ASN A 71 13.89 17.03 -14.51
CA ASN A 71 13.26 18.13 -13.78
C ASN A 71 12.54 17.67 -12.51
N ALA A 72 12.75 16.43 -12.06
CA ALA A 72 12.16 15.95 -10.81
C ALA A 72 12.76 16.66 -9.61
N SER A 73 11.92 16.92 -8.63
CA SER A 73 12.34 17.44 -7.33
C SER A 73 13.04 16.36 -6.51
N TRP A 74 14.24 16.66 -6.04
CA TRP A 74 14.99 15.82 -5.10
C TRP A 74 14.69 16.15 -3.63
N ASN A 75 13.68 16.99 -3.40
CA ASN A 75 13.09 17.18 -2.09
C ASN A 75 12.03 16.11 -1.82
N PRO A 76 12.21 15.20 -0.83
CA PRO A 76 11.25 14.16 -0.53
C PRO A 76 9.90 14.68 -0.01
N PHE A 77 9.82 15.96 0.32
CA PHE A 77 8.62 16.63 0.83
C PHE A 77 7.84 17.42 -0.25
N ASP A 78 8.30 17.39 -1.51
CA ASP A 78 7.53 17.95 -2.63
C ASP A 78 6.35 17.02 -2.94
N PRO A 79 5.08 17.46 -2.80
CA PRO A 79 3.92 16.60 -3.02
C PRO A 79 3.61 16.36 -4.51
N ALA A 80 4.16 17.18 -5.41
CA ALA A 80 3.75 17.21 -6.81
C ALA A 80 4.72 16.50 -7.76
N ASN A 81 6.02 16.69 -7.59
CA ASN A 81 7.03 16.24 -8.56
C ASN A 81 8.25 15.59 -7.88
N SER A 82 8.06 14.98 -6.73
CA SER A 82 9.13 14.33 -5.99
C SER A 82 9.72 13.12 -6.76
N MET A 83 11.02 12.92 -6.59
CA MET A 83 11.73 11.69 -6.97
C MET A 83 11.03 10.40 -6.52
N ASN A 84 10.21 10.46 -5.46
CA ASN A 84 9.42 9.33 -4.98
C ASN A 84 8.45 8.76 -6.03
N ASN A 85 8.16 9.52 -7.09
CA ASN A 85 7.23 9.10 -8.13
C ASN A 85 7.84 8.14 -9.16
N PHE A 86 9.17 7.98 -9.22
CA PHE A 86 9.85 7.15 -10.23
C PHE A 86 10.88 6.16 -9.68
N ASP A 87 10.67 5.65 -8.47
CA ASP A 87 11.39 4.54 -7.83
C ASP A 87 12.89 4.73 -7.45
N PRO A 88 13.65 5.77 -7.85
CA PRO A 88 15.07 5.83 -7.51
C PRO A 88 15.37 5.97 -6.01
N PRO A 89 14.47 6.51 -5.15
CA PRO A 89 14.78 6.66 -3.73
C PRO A 89 15.31 5.40 -3.09
N GLY A 90 14.74 4.28 -3.43
CA GLY A 90 15.15 3.04 -2.85
C GLY A 90 16.45 2.46 -3.34
N LEU A 91 17.01 2.96 -4.41
CA LEU A 91 18.35 2.60 -4.89
C LEU A 91 19.42 3.52 -4.28
N ILE A 92 19.04 4.79 -4.07
CA ILE A 92 19.95 5.85 -3.63
C ILE A 92 19.99 5.99 -2.11
N PHE A 93 18.85 5.69 -1.44
CA PHE A 93 18.70 5.86 0.00
C PHE A 93 18.29 4.57 0.67
N ASP A 94 18.89 4.29 1.82
CA ASP A 94 18.53 3.18 2.68
C ASP A 94 17.63 3.61 3.83
N PRO A 95 16.65 2.77 4.23
CA PRO A 95 15.89 2.97 5.46
C PRO A 95 16.66 2.42 6.67
N PRO A 96 16.33 2.85 7.89
CA PRO A 96 16.86 2.19 9.09
C PRO A 96 16.44 0.72 9.19
N ILE A 97 15.19 0.41 8.85
CA ILE A 97 14.57 -0.91 8.99
C ILE A 97 13.68 -1.16 7.76
N ILE A 98 13.61 -2.41 7.32
CA ILE A 98 12.62 -2.91 6.36
C ILE A 98 11.61 -3.75 7.12
N TYR A 99 10.33 -3.59 6.81
CA TYR A 99 9.26 -4.46 7.27
C TYR A 99 8.77 -5.33 6.12
N HIS A 100 8.89 -6.64 6.28
CA HIS A 100 8.38 -7.64 5.34
C HIS A 100 6.95 -8.00 5.73
N GLU A 101 5.99 -7.39 5.09
CA GLU A 101 4.56 -7.53 5.41
C GLU A 101 4.06 -8.97 5.29
N SER A 102 4.44 -9.68 4.23
CA SER A 102 4.04 -11.05 3.95
C SER A 102 4.46 -12.05 5.04
N HIS A 103 5.52 -11.75 5.77
CA HIS A 103 6.09 -12.66 6.78
C HIS A 103 6.06 -12.05 8.18
N ASP A 104 5.53 -10.83 8.34
CA ASP A 104 5.49 -10.12 9.63
C ASP A 104 6.89 -10.02 10.28
N GLU A 105 7.91 -9.76 9.46
CA GLU A 105 9.31 -9.72 9.90
C GLU A 105 9.92 -8.33 9.71
N LEU A 106 10.63 -7.86 10.73
CA LEU A 106 11.42 -6.64 10.70
C LEU A 106 12.88 -6.97 10.47
N GLN A 107 13.49 -6.32 9.48
CA GLN A 107 14.91 -6.46 9.15
C GLN A 107 15.62 -5.12 9.26
N GLY A 108 16.73 -5.08 10.04
CA GLY A 108 17.58 -3.91 10.10
C GLY A 108 18.40 -3.76 8.82
N VAL A 109 18.45 -2.53 8.28
CA VAL A 109 19.32 -2.12 7.19
C VAL A 109 20.41 -1.24 7.78
N ILE A 110 20.13 0.04 8.06
CA ILE A 110 21.06 0.92 8.77
C ILE A 110 21.06 0.60 10.28
N ALA A 111 19.91 0.17 10.82
CA ALA A 111 19.81 -0.22 12.22
C ALA A 111 20.46 -1.60 12.48
N ASN A 112 21.33 -1.66 13.48
CA ASN A 112 21.93 -2.90 13.97
C ASN A 112 21.03 -3.62 14.97
N ASP A 113 20.32 -2.86 15.82
CA ASP A 113 19.48 -3.37 16.89
C ASP A 113 18.44 -2.33 17.31
N TRP A 114 17.38 -2.77 17.98
CA TRP A 114 16.41 -1.90 18.63
C TRP A 114 15.85 -2.56 19.88
N GLU A 115 15.59 -1.75 20.89
CA GLU A 115 15.13 -2.20 22.20
C GLU A 115 13.99 -1.32 22.70
N GLU A 116 12.94 -1.95 23.22
CA GLU A 116 11.85 -1.24 23.91
C GLU A 116 12.29 -0.87 25.33
N GLU A 117 12.17 0.40 25.66
CA GLU A 117 12.49 0.97 26.96
C GLU A 117 11.30 1.81 27.47
N ASP A 118 10.51 1.30 28.37
CA ASP A 118 9.55 2.06 29.23
C ASP A 118 8.78 3.19 28.49
N GLY A 119 8.12 2.85 27.36
CA GLY A 119 7.38 3.80 26.51
C GLY A 119 8.23 4.50 25.45
N SER A 120 9.43 3.99 25.19
CA SER A 120 10.29 4.45 24.11
C SER A 120 10.95 3.28 23.38
N ILE A 121 11.47 3.55 22.19
CA ILE A 121 12.30 2.63 21.41
C ILE A 121 13.67 3.27 21.24
N LEU A 122 14.70 2.58 21.70
CA LEU A 122 16.07 2.92 21.36
C LEU A 122 16.47 2.15 20.10
N VAL A 123 16.89 2.84 19.05
CA VAL A 123 17.40 2.26 17.80
C VAL A 123 18.89 2.54 17.71
N GLU A 124 19.68 1.48 17.62
CA GLU A 124 21.13 1.55 17.44
C GLU A 124 21.47 1.44 15.94
N LEU A 125 22.14 2.44 15.38
CA LEU A 125 22.57 2.49 13.99
C LEU A 125 23.95 1.84 13.82
N SER A 126 24.23 1.37 12.62
CA SER A 126 25.56 0.91 12.21
C SER A 126 26.48 2.10 11.95
N ASP A 127 27.72 2.01 12.38
CA ASP A 127 28.78 2.96 12.04
C ASP A 127 29.47 2.66 10.69
N GLU A 128 28.99 1.64 9.97
CA GLU A 128 29.50 1.24 8.65
C GLU A 128 28.84 2.02 7.50
N TRP A 129 27.63 2.59 7.71
CA TRP A 129 26.94 3.35 6.66
C TRP A 129 27.51 4.75 6.49
N THR A 130 27.79 5.10 5.24
CA THR A 130 28.25 6.43 4.86
C THR A 130 27.38 7.00 3.74
N TRP A 131 27.25 8.31 3.71
CA TRP A 131 26.76 9.03 2.55
C TRP A 131 27.74 8.87 1.38
N HIS A 132 27.26 9.01 0.14
CA HIS A 132 28.09 8.86 -1.07
C HIS A 132 29.28 9.81 -1.14
N ASN A 133 29.32 10.85 -0.33
CA ASN A 133 30.46 11.76 -0.17
C ASN A 133 31.46 11.30 0.91
N GLY A 134 31.22 10.16 1.56
CA GLY A 134 32.04 9.55 2.59
C GLY A 134 31.79 10.04 4.02
N ASP A 135 30.84 10.96 4.23
CA ASP A 135 30.41 11.35 5.58
C ASP A 135 29.63 10.20 6.25
N PRO A 136 29.73 10.02 7.58
CA PRO A 136 28.94 8.98 8.25
C PRO A 136 27.44 9.31 8.22
N VAL A 137 26.60 8.28 8.10
CA VAL A 137 25.14 8.39 8.37
C VAL A 137 24.95 8.34 9.88
N THR A 138 24.25 9.31 10.44
CA THR A 138 24.13 9.49 11.88
C THR A 138 22.68 9.63 12.35
N ALA A 139 22.47 9.51 13.65
CA ALA A 139 21.17 9.78 14.28
C ALA A 139 20.70 11.23 14.05
N HIS A 140 21.62 12.17 13.81
CA HIS A 140 21.27 13.57 13.51
C HIS A 140 20.59 13.72 12.15
N ASP A 141 20.92 12.89 11.16
CA ASP A 141 20.24 12.89 9.86
C ASP A 141 18.77 12.46 10.03
N LEU A 142 18.52 11.47 10.89
CA LEU A 142 17.16 11.02 11.21
C LEU A 142 16.37 12.10 11.97
N THR A 143 17.00 12.78 12.94
CA THR A 143 16.32 13.86 13.67
C THR A 143 16.04 15.06 12.79
N THR A 144 16.95 15.45 11.88
CA THR A 144 16.72 16.53 10.92
C THR A 144 15.47 16.27 10.07
N ARG A 145 15.32 15.06 9.57
CA ARG A 145 14.11 14.67 8.83
C ARG A 145 12.85 14.80 9.70
N ARG A 146 12.90 14.30 10.95
CA ARG A 146 11.75 14.37 11.88
C ARG A 146 11.39 15.79 12.26
N ASP A 147 12.37 16.65 12.50
CA ASP A 147 12.14 18.08 12.76
C ASP A 147 11.32 18.73 11.64
N ILE A 148 11.69 18.43 10.38
CA ILE A 148 10.97 18.92 9.20
C ILE A 148 9.54 18.35 9.12
N GLU A 149 9.39 17.03 9.27
CA GLU A 149 8.08 16.35 9.23
C GLU A 149 7.13 16.92 10.28
N PHE A 150 7.61 17.12 11.50
CA PHE A 150 6.82 17.63 12.62
C PHE A 150 6.43 19.09 12.39
N ALA A 151 7.39 19.92 11.97
CA ALA A 151 7.11 21.33 11.69
C ALA A 151 6.08 21.51 10.55
N ILE A 152 6.20 20.76 9.47
CA ILE A 152 5.21 20.78 8.38
C ILE A 152 3.83 20.34 8.91
N SER A 153 3.77 19.27 9.68
CA SER A 153 2.51 18.77 10.24
C SER A 153 1.85 19.79 11.17
N ASP A 154 2.60 20.41 12.07
CA ASP A 154 2.09 21.42 12.99
C ASP A 154 1.53 22.65 12.28
N ILE A 155 2.08 22.98 11.09
CA ILE A 155 1.63 24.12 10.29
C ILE A 155 0.42 23.77 9.42
N THR A 156 0.48 22.62 8.73
CA THR A 156 -0.52 22.28 7.69
C THR A 156 -1.73 21.55 8.24
N SER A 157 -1.55 20.82 9.33
CA SER A 157 -2.56 19.89 9.86
C SER A 157 -2.47 19.79 11.39
N PRO A 158 -2.60 20.90 12.14
CA PRO A 158 -2.36 20.96 13.58
C PRO A 158 -3.29 20.02 14.40
N ASP A 159 -4.42 19.64 13.83
CA ASP A 159 -5.39 18.72 14.44
C ASP A 159 -5.22 17.28 13.90
N SER A 160 -4.28 17.04 12.98
CA SER A 160 -4.05 15.71 12.43
C SER A 160 -3.08 14.92 13.31
N ASN A 161 -3.29 13.61 13.38
CA ASN A 161 -2.37 12.68 14.01
C ASN A 161 -1.19 12.33 13.08
N ALA A 162 -0.61 13.28 12.35
CA ALA A 162 0.53 13.01 11.47
C ALA A 162 1.75 12.49 12.26
N ASN A 163 1.81 12.83 13.55
CA ASN A 163 2.77 12.28 14.51
C ASN A 163 2.14 11.18 15.36
N THR A 164 1.28 10.38 14.77
CA THR A 164 0.42 9.41 15.44
C THR A 164 1.19 8.47 16.36
N TYR A 165 2.38 8.04 15.96
CA TYR A 165 3.14 7.00 16.67
C TYR A 165 4.18 7.56 17.62
N ILE A 166 4.80 8.68 17.28
CA ILE A 166 5.99 9.24 17.96
C ILE A 166 5.61 10.56 18.61
N GLN A 167 5.73 10.63 19.94
CA GLN A 167 5.48 11.85 20.70
C GLN A 167 6.68 12.79 20.68
N ASP A 168 7.89 12.24 20.76
CA ASP A 168 9.16 12.98 20.82
C ASP A 168 10.32 12.06 20.42
N TYR A 169 11.46 12.61 20.09
CA TYR A 169 12.66 11.85 19.74
C TYR A 169 13.93 12.61 20.12
N GLU A 170 15.01 11.89 20.35
CA GLU A 170 16.32 12.47 20.64
C GLU A 170 17.46 11.62 20.06
N ALA A 171 18.46 12.26 19.48
CA ALA A 171 19.73 11.61 19.22
C ALA A 171 20.45 11.42 20.56
N VAL A 172 20.60 10.17 20.99
CA VAL A 172 21.29 9.84 22.26
C VAL A 172 22.80 9.99 22.10
N ASP A 173 23.31 9.59 20.94
CA ASP A 173 24.65 9.84 20.45
C ASP A 173 24.66 9.80 18.91
N ASP A 174 25.83 9.81 18.28
CA ASP A 174 25.97 9.85 16.82
C ASP A 174 25.31 8.63 16.12
N TYR A 175 25.17 7.51 16.81
CA TYR A 175 24.66 6.24 16.26
C TYR A 175 23.50 5.65 17.06
N ALA A 176 22.85 6.44 17.89
CA ALA A 176 21.67 5.98 18.62
C ALA A 176 20.60 7.06 18.68
N ILE A 177 19.37 6.69 18.33
CA ILE A 177 18.21 7.54 18.41
C ILE A 177 17.15 6.88 19.31
N ARG A 178 16.53 7.68 20.18
CA ARG A 178 15.40 7.27 20.99
C ARG A 178 14.15 7.93 20.48
N TYR A 179 13.11 7.13 20.26
CA TYR A 179 11.77 7.57 19.94
C TYR A 179 10.88 7.36 21.16
N HIS A 180 10.27 8.43 21.67
CA HIS A 180 9.25 8.38 22.72
C HIS A 180 7.90 8.18 22.07
N LEU A 181 7.17 7.15 22.50
CA LEU A 181 5.91 6.76 21.90
C LEU A 181 4.74 7.43 22.62
N HIS A 182 3.66 7.66 21.90
CA HIS A 182 2.37 7.89 22.55
C HIS A 182 1.96 6.63 23.33
N ASP A 183 1.22 6.80 24.43
CA ASP A 183 0.78 5.70 25.31
C ASP A 183 -0.07 4.63 24.59
N ASP A 184 -0.53 4.94 23.37
CA ASP A 184 -1.50 4.18 22.61
C ASP A 184 -0.89 3.29 21.51
N PHE A 185 0.45 3.21 21.41
CA PHE A 185 1.10 2.42 20.34
C PHE A 185 2.08 1.39 20.87
N THR A 186 2.18 0.27 20.13
CA THR A 186 3.19 -0.74 20.40
C THR A 186 4.49 -0.43 19.68
N MET A 187 5.60 -0.95 20.17
CA MET A 187 6.90 -0.90 19.48
C MET A 187 6.79 -1.38 18.03
N LYS A 188 6.06 -2.49 17.80
CA LYS A 188 5.88 -3.06 16.47
C LYS A 188 5.20 -2.08 15.51
N SER A 189 4.15 -1.39 15.95
CA SER A 189 3.46 -0.40 15.11
C SER A 189 4.41 0.72 14.68
N VAL A 190 5.25 1.21 15.58
CA VAL A 190 6.22 2.26 15.26
C VAL A 190 7.32 1.76 14.33
N LEU A 191 7.88 0.58 14.60
CA LEU A 191 8.93 -0.02 13.78
C LEU A 191 8.44 -0.31 12.36
N ALA A 192 7.21 -0.78 12.22
CA ALA A 192 6.64 -1.09 10.92
C ALA A 192 6.21 0.14 10.10
N ASN A 193 5.82 1.23 10.77
CA ASN A 193 5.23 2.40 10.11
C ASN A 193 6.17 3.60 10.01
N ALA A 194 6.88 3.90 11.10
CA ALA A 194 7.65 5.14 11.17
C ALA A 194 9.10 4.98 10.70
N LEU A 195 9.69 3.80 10.89
CA LEU A 195 11.12 3.58 10.63
C LEU A 195 11.48 3.03 9.24
N PRO A 196 10.59 2.47 8.42
CA PRO A 196 10.91 2.13 7.03
C PRO A 196 11.13 3.35 6.13
N ALA A 197 10.91 4.56 6.63
CA ALA A 197 11.17 5.78 5.87
C ALA A 197 12.65 5.88 5.49
N MET A 198 12.92 6.11 4.20
CA MET A 198 14.29 6.27 3.66
C MET A 198 15.04 7.40 4.36
N VAL A 199 16.31 7.20 4.67
CA VAL A 199 17.18 8.28 5.17
C VAL A 199 17.62 9.14 3.98
N SER A 200 16.74 10.05 3.55
CA SER A 200 16.89 10.86 2.33
C SER A 200 17.21 12.34 2.61
N VAL A 201 17.39 12.72 3.87
CA VAL A 201 17.67 14.09 4.30
C VAL A 201 19.03 14.14 4.98
N LYS A 202 20.01 14.74 4.32
CA LYS A 202 21.30 15.07 4.89
C LYS A 202 21.34 16.57 5.19
N GLU A 203 21.66 16.95 6.42
CA GLU A 203 21.52 18.31 6.93
C GLU A 203 22.19 19.38 6.03
N ASP A 204 23.35 19.08 5.46
CA ASP A 204 24.15 20.02 4.65
C ASP A 204 23.93 19.88 3.13
N THR A 205 22.91 19.12 2.68
CA THR A 205 22.56 18.99 1.26
C THR A 205 21.72 20.15 0.78
N GLY A 206 22.07 20.72 -0.37
CA GLY A 206 21.36 21.82 -1.03
C GLY A 206 21.82 23.22 -0.63
N ASN A 207 21.26 24.24 -1.31
CA ASN A 207 21.53 25.64 -1.02
C ASN A 207 20.28 26.52 -1.29
N PRO A 208 19.49 26.92 -0.27
CA PRO A 208 19.71 26.62 1.17
C PRO A 208 19.71 25.11 1.45
N SER A 209 20.38 24.70 2.52
CA SER A 209 20.44 23.28 2.88
C SER A 209 19.16 22.80 3.61
N PHE A 210 18.96 21.49 3.71
CA PHE A 210 17.89 20.94 4.52
C PHE A 210 17.95 21.41 5.98
N GLY A 211 19.14 21.59 6.53
CA GLY A 211 19.30 22.13 7.89
C GLY A 211 18.85 23.58 8.00
N GLU A 212 19.14 24.43 7.00
CA GLU A 212 18.65 25.82 6.98
C GLU A 212 17.13 25.86 6.83
N TRP A 213 16.54 25.02 5.98
CA TRP A 213 15.09 24.90 5.87
C TRP A 213 14.42 24.37 7.14
N ARG A 214 15.04 23.36 7.80
CA ARG A 214 14.58 22.88 9.10
C ARG A 214 14.51 24.02 10.11
N ASP A 215 15.57 24.83 10.21
CA ASP A 215 15.61 25.94 11.15
C ASP A 215 14.51 26.97 10.85
N ASP A 216 14.29 27.31 9.58
CA ASP A 216 13.21 28.21 9.17
C ASP A 216 11.82 27.66 9.49
N LEU A 217 11.59 26.36 9.25
CA LEU A 217 10.32 25.67 9.52
C LEU A 217 10.02 25.56 11.03
N VAL A 218 11.04 25.27 11.83
CA VAL A 218 10.89 25.12 13.30
C VAL A 218 10.76 26.48 13.99
N ASP A 219 11.44 27.53 13.49
CA ASP A 219 11.44 28.87 14.13
C ASP A 219 10.19 29.68 13.78
N VAL A 220 9.44 29.37 12.70
CA VAL A 220 8.22 30.10 12.33
C VAL A 220 7.07 29.78 13.32
N ASP A 221 6.30 30.80 13.67
CA ASP A 221 5.08 30.60 14.47
C ASP A 221 4.01 29.86 13.62
N PRO A 222 3.65 28.60 13.94
CA PRO A 222 2.75 27.79 13.10
C PRO A 222 1.35 28.41 12.91
N GLU A 223 0.90 29.29 13.82
CA GLU A 223 -0.37 30.00 13.69
C GLU A 223 -0.27 31.29 12.84
N SER A 224 0.90 31.62 12.31
CA SER A 224 1.12 32.82 11.52
C SER A 224 0.75 32.66 10.05
N ASP A 225 0.35 33.77 9.39
CA ASP A 225 0.16 33.78 7.92
C ASP A 225 1.47 33.47 7.15
N GLU A 226 2.64 33.59 7.78
CA GLU A 226 3.96 33.36 7.20
C GLU A 226 4.26 31.84 7.15
N ALA A 227 3.76 31.05 8.09
CA ALA A 227 4.07 29.64 8.22
C ALA A 227 3.70 28.82 6.96
N SER A 228 2.49 29.00 6.45
CA SER A 228 2.05 28.33 5.22
C SER A 228 2.92 28.70 4.00
N GLN A 229 3.44 29.93 3.96
CA GLN A 229 4.34 30.34 2.88
C GLN A 229 5.71 29.67 2.99
N VAL A 230 6.26 29.56 4.21
CA VAL A 230 7.55 28.87 4.45
C VAL A 230 7.44 27.38 4.04
N VAL A 231 6.33 26.71 4.39
CA VAL A 231 6.09 25.32 3.96
C VAL A 231 6.00 25.23 2.43
N SER A 232 5.23 26.12 1.79
CA SER A 232 5.10 26.12 0.32
C SER A 232 6.44 26.37 -0.36
N ASP A 233 7.22 27.36 0.11
CA ASP A 233 8.54 27.69 -0.45
C ASP A 233 9.52 26.51 -0.27
N PHE A 234 9.46 25.81 0.86
CA PHE A 234 10.25 24.60 1.10
C PHE A 234 9.82 23.45 0.20
N GLN A 235 8.53 23.21 0.06
CA GLN A 235 8.03 22.11 -0.77
C GLN A 235 8.30 22.33 -2.27
N GLU A 236 8.34 23.57 -2.73
CA GLU A 236 8.71 23.94 -4.10
C GLU A 236 10.24 23.96 -4.33
N TRP A 237 11.03 23.99 -3.26
CA TRP A 237 12.49 23.95 -3.35
C TRP A 237 12.99 22.52 -3.59
N SER A 238 14.09 22.41 -4.34
CA SER A 238 14.82 21.15 -4.54
C SER A 238 16.33 21.42 -4.52
N PRO A 239 17.14 20.54 -3.95
CA PRO A 239 18.58 20.61 -4.21
C PRO A 239 18.86 20.36 -5.69
N GLU A 240 19.92 20.98 -6.21
CA GLU A 240 20.40 20.67 -7.57
C GLU A 240 20.91 19.24 -7.64
N LEU A 241 20.76 18.59 -8.79
CA LEU A 241 21.10 17.16 -8.96
C LEU A 241 22.54 16.82 -8.52
N ASP A 242 23.50 17.73 -8.74
CA ASP A 242 24.90 17.56 -8.35
C ASP A 242 25.17 17.82 -6.85
N GLU A 243 24.18 18.28 -6.11
CA GLU A 243 24.21 18.43 -4.65
C GLU A 243 23.60 17.22 -3.93
N VAL A 244 22.84 16.39 -4.64
CA VAL A 244 22.15 15.21 -4.05
C VAL A 244 23.19 14.16 -3.62
N VAL A 245 23.10 13.77 -2.35
CA VAL A 245 23.99 12.78 -1.75
C VAL A 245 23.12 11.68 -1.13
N GLY A 246 23.24 10.47 -1.63
CA GLY A 246 22.56 9.28 -1.10
C GLY A 246 23.41 8.51 -0.11
N ASN A 247 22.86 7.43 0.43
CA ASN A 247 23.52 6.47 1.33
C ASN A 247 23.17 5.02 0.99
N GLY A 248 22.47 4.80 -0.11
CA GLY A 248 22.10 3.48 -0.60
C GLY A 248 23.18 2.84 -1.49
N PRO A 249 22.90 1.65 -2.04
CA PRO A 249 23.87 0.85 -2.79
C PRO A 249 24.29 1.47 -4.13
N PHE A 250 23.52 2.41 -4.68
CA PHE A 250 23.85 3.09 -5.93
C PHE A 250 23.92 4.61 -5.73
N GLN A 251 24.92 5.24 -6.31
CA GLN A 251 25.02 6.70 -6.42
C GLN A 251 24.54 7.17 -7.79
N ILE A 252 24.02 8.39 -7.88
CA ILE A 252 23.52 8.96 -9.12
C ILE A 252 24.67 9.11 -10.12
N LYS A 253 24.51 8.50 -11.30
CA LYS A 253 25.47 8.61 -12.41
C LYS A 253 24.99 9.53 -13.50
N ASP A 254 23.73 9.39 -13.93
CA ASP A 254 23.15 10.16 -15.03
C ASP A 254 21.63 10.18 -14.88
N VAL A 255 21.01 11.31 -15.21
CA VAL A 255 19.56 11.47 -15.24
C VAL A 255 19.20 12.25 -16.52
N THR A 256 18.26 11.73 -17.28
CA THR A 256 17.67 12.37 -18.46
C THR A 256 16.16 12.50 -18.27
N ASP A 257 15.46 13.06 -19.24
CA ASP A 257 13.99 13.17 -19.22
C ASP A 257 13.26 11.82 -19.03
N SER A 258 13.90 10.71 -19.42
CA SER A 258 13.27 9.38 -19.48
C SER A 258 14.11 8.24 -18.90
N VAL A 259 15.32 8.50 -18.44
CA VAL A 259 16.23 7.48 -17.90
C VAL A 259 16.95 8.00 -16.66
N PHE A 260 16.87 7.23 -15.60
CA PHE A 260 17.73 7.36 -14.43
C PHE A 260 18.79 6.26 -14.44
N VAL A 261 20.05 6.58 -14.15
CA VAL A 261 21.14 5.61 -14.00
C VAL A 261 21.86 5.82 -12.68
N GLY A 262 21.88 4.78 -11.87
CA GLY A 262 22.77 4.66 -10.70
C GLY A 262 23.98 3.80 -11.01
N GLU A 263 25.14 4.17 -10.47
CA GLU A 263 26.32 3.31 -10.45
C GLU A 263 26.61 2.87 -9.02
N ILE A 264 27.15 1.68 -8.86
CA ILE A 264 27.43 1.11 -7.56
C ILE A 264 28.28 2.06 -6.68
N TYR A 265 27.90 2.19 -5.42
CA TYR A 265 28.70 2.83 -4.39
C TYR A 265 29.57 1.78 -3.69
N GLU A 266 30.86 1.75 -4.02
CA GLU A 266 31.81 0.70 -3.60
C GLU A 266 32.02 0.63 -2.08
N ASP A 267 31.80 1.74 -1.36
CA ASP A 267 31.95 1.79 0.09
C ASP A 267 30.65 1.42 0.83
N HIS A 268 29.59 1.04 0.11
CA HIS A 268 28.35 0.59 0.71
C HIS A 268 28.54 -0.78 1.40
N PRO A 269 28.01 -1.01 2.62
CA PRO A 269 28.20 -2.27 3.35
C PRO A 269 27.74 -3.54 2.60
N ASN A 270 26.75 -3.42 1.71
CA ASN A 270 26.26 -4.52 0.89
C ASN A 270 26.84 -4.53 -0.53
N ALA A 271 27.89 -3.73 -0.82
CA ALA A 271 28.46 -3.66 -2.17
C ALA A 271 28.96 -5.03 -2.66
N ASP A 272 29.48 -5.88 -1.76
CA ASP A 272 29.97 -7.22 -2.12
C ASP A 272 28.86 -8.17 -2.61
N ASN A 273 27.59 -7.87 -2.31
CA ASN A 273 26.43 -8.65 -2.77
C ASN A 273 25.92 -8.20 -4.17
N LEU A 274 26.55 -7.19 -4.77
CA LEU A 274 26.16 -6.68 -6.07
C LEU A 274 27.08 -7.24 -7.16
N TYR A 275 26.53 -7.99 -8.06
CA TYR A 275 27.23 -8.68 -9.16
C TYR A 275 27.24 -7.90 -10.46
N PHE A 276 26.71 -6.67 -10.48
CA PHE A 276 26.64 -5.77 -11.63
C PHE A 276 26.97 -4.33 -11.19
N THR A 277 27.32 -3.46 -12.15
CA THR A 277 27.87 -2.13 -11.83
C THR A 277 26.88 -0.98 -11.94
N GLU A 278 25.78 -1.15 -12.67
CA GLU A 278 24.80 -0.09 -12.90
C GLU A 278 23.37 -0.60 -12.77
N PHE A 279 22.52 0.23 -12.18
CA PHE A 279 21.07 0.04 -12.17
C PHE A 279 20.42 1.20 -12.93
N ALA A 280 19.51 0.90 -13.86
CA ALA A 280 18.78 1.93 -14.60
C ALA A 280 17.27 1.77 -14.44
N ILE A 281 16.57 2.90 -14.41
CA ILE A 281 15.12 2.98 -14.53
C ILE A 281 14.82 3.69 -15.83
N GLU A 282 14.08 3.05 -16.71
CA GLU A 282 13.76 3.57 -18.03
C GLU A 282 12.25 3.71 -18.23
N GLN A 283 11.83 4.85 -18.74
CA GLN A 283 10.43 5.12 -19.07
C GLN A 283 10.10 4.56 -20.47
N HIS A 284 9.05 3.76 -20.54
CA HIS A 284 8.55 3.18 -21.79
C HIS A 284 7.04 3.41 -21.91
N ASP A 285 6.57 3.71 -23.12
CA ASP A 285 5.14 3.83 -23.42
C ASP A 285 4.39 2.51 -23.20
N ASP A 286 5.07 1.37 -23.42
CA ASP A 286 4.56 0.02 -23.21
C ASP A 286 5.67 -0.83 -22.57
N GLN A 287 5.60 -1.01 -21.26
CA GLN A 287 6.57 -1.79 -20.48
C GLN A 287 6.58 -3.27 -20.87
N VAL A 288 5.39 -3.83 -21.15
CA VAL A 288 5.26 -5.25 -21.51
C VAL A 288 5.93 -5.49 -22.86
N LEU A 289 5.73 -4.60 -23.82
CA LEU A 289 6.41 -4.69 -25.10
C LEU A 289 7.92 -4.54 -24.96
N ALA A 290 8.38 -3.59 -24.13
CA ALA A 290 9.81 -3.39 -23.85
C ALA A 290 10.45 -4.65 -23.26
N PHE A 291 9.75 -5.33 -22.35
CA PHE A 291 10.20 -6.59 -21.77
C PHE A 291 10.17 -7.76 -22.78
N MET A 292 9.12 -7.85 -23.60
CA MET A 292 9.04 -8.84 -24.69
C MET A 292 10.15 -8.68 -25.74
N GLU A 293 10.59 -7.45 -25.99
CA GLU A 293 11.69 -7.13 -26.90
C GLU A 293 13.07 -7.24 -26.22
N GLU A 294 13.11 -7.63 -24.95
CA GLU A 294 14.32 -7.75 -24.12
C GLU A 294 15.12 -6.43 -24.06
N SER A 295 14.43 -5.28 -24.18
CA SER A 295 15.04 -3.96 -24.04
C SER A 295 15.16 -3.50 -22.60
N VAL A 296 14.45 -4.14 -21.68
CA VAL A 296 14.56 -4.00 -20.22
C VAL A 296 14.66 -5.37 -19.56
N ASP A 297 15.32 -5.43 -18.43
CA ASP A 297 15.54 -6.67 -17.67
C ASP A 297 14.39 -6.98 -16.70
N ALA A 298 13.62 -5.95 -16.31
CA ALA A 298 12.51 -6.11 -15.38
C ALA A 298 11.34 -5.17 -15.67
N ILE A 299 10.15 -5.65 -15.31
CA ILE A 299 8.91 -4.86 -15.29
C ILE A 299 8.20 -5.05 -13.95
N ALA A 300 7.42 -4.05 -13.55
CA ALA A 300 6.46 -4.16 -12.47
C ALA A 300 5.13 -3.54 -12.94
N LEU A 301 4.06 -4.29 -12.81
CA LEU A 301 2.73 -3.92 -13.26
C LEU A 301 1.76 -3.90 -12.07
N ASN A 302 0.85 -2.94 -12.03
CA ASN A 302 -0.24 -2.96 -11.05
C ASN A 302 -1.20 -4.15 -11.27
N LEU A 303 -1.22 -4.66 -12.50
CA LEU A 303 -2.06 -5.77 -12.92
C LEU A 303 -1.27 -6.60 -13.94
N PRO A 304 -1.40 -7.93 -13.95
CA PRO A 304 -0.82 -8.75 -14.99
C PRO A 304 -1.38 -8.33 -16.36
N ALA A 305 -0.59 -8.53 -17.40
CA ALA A 305 -1.11 -8.41 -18.75
C ALA A 305 -2.15 -9.50 -19.05
N SER A 306 -2.89 -9.36 -20.17
CA SER A 306 -3.85 -10.41 -20.55
C SER A 306 -3.17 -11.78 -20.70
N PRO A 307 -3.87 -12.91 -20.42
CA PRO A 307 -3.27 -14.24 -20.52
C PRO A 307 -2.59 -14.53 -21.85
N ASP A 308 -3.15 -14.04 -22.95
CA ASP A 308 -2.56 -14.17 -24.29
C ASP A 308 -1.22 -13.44 -24.43
N VAL A 309 -1.00 -12.37 -23.69
CA VAL A 309 0.25 -11.60 -23.64
C VAL A 309 1.22 -12.25 -22.67
N MET A 310 0.75 -12.68 -21.49
CA MET A 310 1.56 -13.39 -20.49
C MET A 310 2.20 -14.65 -21.08
N ASP A 311 1.46 -15.41 -21.88
CA ASP A 311 1.94 -16.61 -22.59
C ASP A 311 3.06 -16.33 -23.62
N GLN A 312 3.25 -15.07 -24.00
CA GLN A 312 4.27 -14.62 -24.96
C GLN A 312 5.49 -13.98 -24.31
N LEU A 313 5.49 -13.77 -23.00
CA LEU A 313 6.64 -13.22 -22.31
C LEU A 313 7.86 -14.15 -22.43
N PRO A 314 9.09 -13.61 -22.51
CA PRO A 314 10.30 -14.41 -22.43
C PRO A 314 10.36 -15.19 -21.09
N PRO A 315 11.24 -16.19 -20.95
CA PRO A 315 11.48 -16.83 -19.66
C PRO A 315 11.80 -15.79 -18.59
N HIS A 316 11.11 -15.85 -17.43
CA HIS A 316 11.24 -14.86 -16.39
C HIS A 316 11.03 -15.46 -15.00
N HIS A 317 11.59 -14.78 -14.00
CA HIS A 317 11.24 -14.97 -12.60
C HIS A 317 10.03 -14.09 -12.30
N GLU A 318 8.96 -14.69 -11.82
CA GLU A 318 7.79 -13.96 -11.35
C GLU A 318 8.06 -13.38 -9.97
N ILE A 319 7.63 -12.13 -9.77
CA ILE A 319 7.63 -11.45 -8.49
C ILE A 319 6.20 -10.98 -8.26
N ASN A 320 5.54 -11.60 -7.30
CA ASN A 320 4.17 -11.27 -6.96
C ASN A 320 4.12 -10.54 -5.62
N ARG A 321 3.18 -9.62 -5.48
CA ARG A 321 2.86 -9.02 -4.20
C ARG A 321 1.95 -9.95 -3.41
N ASP A 322 2.21 -10.08 -2.11
CA ASP A 322 1.36 -10.87 -1.21
C ASP A 322 -0.03 -10.24 -0.98
N TYR A 323 -0.21 -8.98 -1.34
CA TYR A 323 -1.53 -8.39 -1.35
C TYR A 323 -2.04 -8.19 -2.78
N ASN A 324 -3.32 -8.37 -2.91
CA ASN A 324 -4.03 -8.23 -4.14
C ASN A 324 -4.88 -6.96 -4.12
N HIS A 325 -5.25 -6.49 -5.28
CA HIS A 325 -6.25 -5.43 -5.41
C HIS A 325 -7.63 -6.04 -5.67
N ALA A 326 -8.57 -5.84 -4.75
CA ALA A 326 -9.97 -6.10 -5.03
C ALA A 326 -10.59 -4.91 -5.76
N TRP A 327 -11.36 -5.19 -6.79
CA TRP A 327 -12.21 -4.22 -7.46
C TRP A 327 -13.65 -4.46 -7.03
N SER A 328 -14.29 -3.43 -6.57
CA SER A 328 -15.50 -3.51 -5.78
C SER A 328 -16.52 -2.49 -6.21
N VAL A 329 -17.79 -2.82 -6.00
CA VAL A 329 -18.88 -1.85 -6.00
C VAL A 329 -18.78 -1.07 -4.69
N LEU A 330 -18.41 0.19 -4.76
CA LEU A 330 -18.29 1.10 -3.63
C LEU A 330 -19.58 1.92 -3.50
N PHE A 331 -20.11 1.97 -2.29
CA PHE A 331 -21.36 2.66 -1.99
C PHE A 331 -21.11 4.02 -1.35
N ASN A 332 -21.81 5.05 -1.82
CA ASN A 332 -21.80 6.36 -1.16
C ASN A 332 -22.71 6.33 0.08
N PHE A 333 -22.16 6.73 1.24
CA PHE A 333 -22.89 6.76 2.52
C PHE A 333 -23.58 8.10 2.80
N GLY A 334 -23.27 9.15 1.99
CA GLY A 334 -23.89 10.46 2.12
C GLY A 334 -23.55 11.22 3.40
N ASN A 335 -22.54 10.82 4.11
CA ASN A 335 -22.08 11.56 5.28
C ASN A 335 -21.03 12.59 4.86
N TYR A 336 -21.44 13.87 4.76
CA TYR A 336 -20.64 14.96 4.19
C TYR A 336 -19.97 15.86 5.25
N ASP A 337 -19.88 15.45 6.49
CA ASP A 337 -19.21 16.22 7.55
C ASP A 337 -17.66 16.17 7.46
N PHE A 338 -17.12 16.17 6.23
CA PHE A 338 -15.72 16.47 6.02
C PHE A 338 -15.48 17.98 6.14
N PRO A 339 -14.42 18.43 6.86
CA PRO A 339 -14.15 19.85 7.09
C PRO A 339 -14.03 20.70 5.83
N ASP A 340 -13.70 20.08 4.69
CA ASP A 340 -13.52 20.74 3.39
C ASP A 340 -14.59 20.36 2.34
N SER A 341 -15.63 19.64 2.71
CA SER A 341 -16.71 19.30 1.77
C SER A 341 -17.64 20.50 1.53
N PRO A 342 -17.81 20.97 0.28
CA PRO A 342 -18.68 22.12 -0.03
C PRO A 342 -20.16 21.85 0.10
N THR A 343 -20.60 20.65 0.48
CA THR A 343 -22.00 20.25 0.46
C THR A 343 -22.64 20.24 1.85
N GLU A 344 -23.14 21.37 2.29
CA GLU A 344 -24.09 21.52 3.42
C GLU A 344 -25.51 21.03 3.07
N ASN A 345 -25.71 20.00 2.26
CA ASN A 345 -27.07 19.64 1.84
C ASN A 345 -27.53 18.27 2.36
N PRO A 346 -28.08 18.20 3.59
CA PRO A 346 -28.64 16.96 4.13
C PRO A 346 -29.91 16.47 3.40
N SER A 347 -30.39 17.21 2.42
CA SER A 347 -31.60 16.84 1.66
C SER A 347 -31.32 15.96 0.44
N ASN A 348 -30.07 15.66 0.12
CA ASN A 348 -29.69 14.85 -1.04
C ASN A 348 -28.85 13.64 -0.58
N GLN A 349 -29.36 12.89 0.38
CA GLN A 349 -28.72 11.63 0.79
C GLN A 349 -28.85 10.62 -0.35
N PRO A 350 -27.74 9.95 -0.75
CA PRO A 350 -27.79 8.89 -1.75
C PRO A 350 -28.65 7.73 -1.24
N ILE A 351 -29.32 7.05 -2.13
CA ILE A 351 -30.16 5.88 -1.79
C ILE A 351 -29.32 4.78 -1.08
N THR A 352 -28.04 4.71 -1.41
CA THR A 352 -27.05 3.79 -0.84
C THR A 352 -26.61 4.13 0.58
N ALA A 353 -27.03 5.28 1.14
CA ALA A 353 -26.86 5.56 2.57
C ALA A 353 -27.61 4.54 3.45
N ASP A 354 -28.73 4.00 3.00
CA ASP A 354 -29.44 2.94 3.70
C ASP A 354 -28.76 1.58 3.51
N ARG A 355 -28.33 0.98 4.62
CA ARG A 355 -27.67 -0.35 4.62
C ARG A 355 -28.53 -1.43 3.92
N ARG A 356 -29.84 -1.39 4.08
CA ARG A 356 -30.75 -2.37 3.47
C ARG A 356 -30.73 -2.27 1.95
N VAL A 357 -30.60 -1.05 1.42
CA VAL A 357 -30.46 -0.82 -0.03
C VAL A 357 -29.10 -1.33 -0.52
N ARG A 358 -28.00 -1.09 0.19
CA ARG A 358 -26.69 -1.65 -0.18
C ARG A 358 -26.70 -3.17 -0.23
N HIS A 359 -27.27 -3.80 0.80
CA HIS A 359 -27.44 -5.26 0.83
C HIS A 359 -28.34 -5.76 -0.31
N ALA A 360 -29.43 -5.06 -0.60
CA ALA A 360 -30.33 -5.41 -1.72
C ALA A 360 -29.57 -5.36 -3.04
N ILE A 361 -28.78 -4.33 -3.29
CA ILE A 361 -27.93 -4.21 -4.48
C ILE A 361 -26.93 -5.37 -4.56
N ALA A 362 -26.22 -5.68 -3.47
CA ALA A 362 -25.26 -6.78 -3.45
C ALA A 362 -25.92 -8.14 -3.74
N TYR A 363 -27.11 -8.44 -3.17
CA TYR A 363 -27.86 -9.66 -3.49
C TYR A 363 -28.50 -9.66 -4.89
N ALA A 364 -28.62 -8.52 -5.54
CA ALA A 364 -29.18 -8.42 -6.89
C ALA A 364 -28.13 -8.54 -7.99
N ILE A 365 -26.85 -8.29 -7.67
CA ILE A 365 -25.71 -8.41 -8.59
C ILE A 365 -25.32 -9.89 -8.76
N ASP A 366 -25.20 -10.33 -10.01
CA ASP A 366 -24.56 -11.59 -10.39
C ASP A 366 -23.04 -11.38 -10.54
N LYS A 367 -22.29 -11.73 -9.49
CA LYS A 367 -20.83 -11.54 -9.45
C LYS A 367 -20.10 -12.29 -10.57
N GLU A 368 -20.57 -13.48 -10.96
CA GLU A 368 -19.96 -14.26 -12.07
C GLU A 368 -20.19 -13.55 -13.43
N ARG A 369 -21.35 -12.93 -13.61
CA ARG A 369 -21.66 -12.16 -14.81
C ARG A 369 -20.80 -10.90 -14.88
N LEU A 370 -20.65 -10.18 -13.77
CA LEU A 370 -19.76 -9.02 -13.65
C LEU A 370 -18.31 -9.41 -13.97
N TRP A 371 -17.80 -10.48 -13.35
CA TRP A 371 -16.46 -11.00 -13.65
C TRP A 371 -16.28 -11.33 -15.13
N SER A 372 -17.31 -11.89 -15.78
CA SER A 372 -17.25 -12.20 -17.21
C SER A 372 -17.24 -10.96 -18.11
N SER A 373 -17.61 -9.79 -17.61
CA SER A 373 -17.62 -8.52 -18.36
C SER A 373 -16.28 -7.79 -18.33
N VAL A 374 -15.47 -8.00 -17.29
CA VAL A 374 -14.17 -7.35 -17.13
C VAL A 374 -13.04 -8.14 -17.81
N PRO A 375 -11.86 -7.54 -18.03
CA PRO A 375 -10.69 -8.24 -18.58
C PRO A 375 -10.34 -9.51 -17.80
N GLN A 376 -9.92 -10.56 -18.52
CA GLN A 376 -9.65 -11.89 -17.93
C GLN A 376 -8.35 -11.98 -17.13
N VAL A 377 -7.73 -10.85 -16.83
CA VAL A 377 -6.61 -10.74 -15.87
C VAL A 377 -7.12 -10.66 -14.42
N TYR A 378 -8.42 -10.43 -14.25
CA TYR A 378 -9.08 -10.42 -12.94
C TYR A 378 -9.65 -11.79 -12.65
N ASP A 379 -9.46 -12.25 -11.42
CA ASP A 379 -10.12 -13.42 -10.87
C ASP A 379 -11.37 -13.02 -10.08
N LEU A 380 -12.28 -13.98 -9.89
CA LEU A 380 -13.43 -13.77 -9.04
C LEU A 380 -12.98 -13.65 -7.58
N TYR A 381 -13.44 -12.63 -6.87
CA TYR A 381 -13.22 -12.54 -5.43
C TYR A 381 -14.14 -13.54 -4.71
N GLU A 382 -13.59 -14.65 -4.23
CA GLU A 382 -14.37 -15.77 -3.69
C GLU A 382 -14.70 -15.63 -2.20
N LEU A 383 -13.95 -14.82 -1.45
CA LEU A 383 -14.25 -14.59 -0.04
C LEU A 383 -15.53 -13.75 0.16
N PRO A 384 -16.19 -13.85 1.33
CA PRO A 384 -17.13 -12.83 1.76
C PRO A 384 -16.50 -11.44 1.73
N SER A 385 -17.28 -10.40 1.37
CA SER A 385 -16.74 -9.03 1.29
C SER A 385 -16.09 -8.60 2.59
N THR A 386 -14.78 -8.40 2.53
CA THR A 386 -13.90 -7.94 3.59
C THR A 386 -12.73 -7.17 2.96
N PHE A 387 -11.83 -6.62 3.78
CA PHE A 387 -10.58 -6.03 3.30
C PHE A 387 -9.39 -7.03 3.31
N LEU A 388 -9.69 -8.34 3.36
CA LEU A 388 -8.71 -9.41 3.45
C LEU A 388 -8.54 -10.17 2.15
N ASN A 389 -7.36 -10.76 1.98
CA ASN A 389 -7.10 -11.80 0.99
C ASN A 389 -7.24 -13.22 1.59
N GLU A 390 -7.08 -14.23 0.76
CA GLU A 390 -7.20 -15.65 1.18
C GLU A 390 -6.14 -16.04 2.21
N THR A 391 -4.93 -15.47 2.13
CA THR A 391 -3.82 -15.78 3.04
C THR A 391 -4.22 -15.50 4.50
N ALA A 392 -4.91 -14.39 4.78
CA ALA A 392 -5.35 -14.05 6.13
C ALA A 392 -6.33 -15.07 6.72
N VAL A 393 -7.17 -15.67 5.86
CA VAL A 393 -8.14 -16.70 6.26
C VAL A 393 -7.44 -18.05 6.42
N ASP A 394 -6.58 -18.43 5.50
CA ASP A 394 -5.86 -19.71 5.50
C ASP A 394 -4.89 -19.82 6.69
N GLU A 395 -4.29 -18.74 7.09
CA GLU A 395 -3.43 -18.67 8.28
C GLU A 395 -4.21 -18.60 9.59
N GLY A 396 -5.53 -18.50 9.52
CA GLY A 396 -6.41 -18.46 10.69
C GLY A 396 -6.31 -17.15 11.49
N ILE A 397 -5.89 -16.06 10.84
CA ILE A 397 -5.90 -14.72 11.44
C ILE A 397 -7.34 -14.28 11.69
N VAL A 398 -8.22 -14.57 10.73
CA VAL A 398 -9.66 -14.28 10.78
C VAL A 398 -10.46 -15.51 10.39
N ASP A 399 -11.55 -15.74 11.10
CA ASP A 399 -12.55 -16.76 10.76
C ASP A 399 -13.74 -16.07 10.08
N VAL A 400 -13.96 -16.38 8.80
CA VAL A 400 -15.08 -15.86 8.01
C VAL A 400 -16.26 -16.83 7.92
N GLU A 401 -16.29 -17.92 8.71
CA GLU A 401 -17.40 -18.86 8.74
C GLU A 401 -18.70 -18.14 9.18
N GLY A 402 -19.72 -18.27 8.35
CA GLY A 402 -21.04 -17.65 8.61
C GLY A 402 -21.12 -16.16 8.27
N TYR A 403 -20.10 -15.58 7.65
CA TYR A 403 -20.21 -14.25 7.04
C TYR A 403 -21.18 -14.31 5.87
N ASP A 404 -21.80 -13.17 5.55
CA ASP A 404 -22.70 -13.09 4.41
C ASP A 404 -21.90 -13.07 3.09
N GLU A 405 -22.13 -14.05 2.24
CA GLU A 405 -21.47 -14.16 0.94
C GLU A 405 -22.12 -13.26 -0.13
N TYR A 406 -23.32 -12.70 0.18
CA TYR A 406 -24.13 -11.92 -0.77
C TYR A 406 -24.32 -12.65 -2.11
N ALA A 407 -24.53 -13.98 -2.04
CA ALA A 407 -24.85 -14.77 -3.22
C ALA A 407 -26.15 -14.25 -3.88
N LEU A 408 -26.20 -14.26 -5.22
CA LEU A 408 -27.36 -13.77 -5.98
C LEU A 408 -28.68 -14.32 -5.45
N ASP A 409 -29.52 -13.46 -4.87
CA ASP A 409 -30.85 -13.74 -4.34
C ASP A 409 -31.76 -12.52 -4.50
N ARG A 410 -32.40 -12.41 -5.66
CA ARG A 410 -33.29 -11.29 -5.98
C ARG A 410 -34.58 -11.26 -5.15
N ASP A 411 -34.98 -12.38 -4.56
CA ASP A 411 -36.13 -12.40 -3.65
C ASP A 411 -35.77 -11.78 -2.30
N LYS A 412 -34.58 -12.12 -1.77
CA LYS A 412 -34.00 -11.47 -0.57
C LYS A 412 -33.75 -9.99 -0.82
N ALA A 413 -33.17 -9.63 -1.97
CA ALA A 413 -32.94 -8.25 -2.36
C ALA A 413 -34.27 -7.45 -2.38
N ALA A 414 -35.34 -8.01 -2.98
CA ALA A 414 -36.64 -7.37 -3.00
C ALA A 414 -37.22 -7.17 -1.60
N SER A 415 -37.07 -8.16 -0.71
CA SER A 415 -37.54 -8.05 0.67
C SER A 415 -36.81 -6.91 1.43
N LEU A 416 -35.51 -6.74 1.18
CA LEU A 416 -34.71 -5.67 1.78
C LEU A 416 -35.13 -4.28 1.27
N MET A 417 -35.47 -4.15 -0.02
CA MET A 417 -36.03 -2.91 -0.57
C MET A 417 -37.38 -2.57 0.07
N GLU A 418 -38.27 -3.57 0.24
CA GLU A 418 -39.55 -3.38 0.93
C GLU A 418 -39.36 -2.98 2.40
N GLU A 419 -38.37 -3.57 3.10
CA GLU A 419 -38.01 -3.20 4.48
C GLU A 419 -37.43 -1.78 4.54
N ALA A 420 -36.72 -1.33 3.50
CA ALA A 420 -36.21 0.03 3.38
C ALA A 420 -37.31 1.06 3.12
N GLY A 421 -38.53 0.61 2.77
CA GLY A 421 -39.70 1.47 2.55
C GLY A 421 -40.11 1.62 1.07
N TYR A 422 -39.39 0.98 0.15
CA TYR A 422 -39.69 1.02 -1.28
C TYR A 422 -40.83 0.06 -1.63
N GLN A 423 -41.55 0.40 -2.67
CA GLN A 423 -42.63 -0.43 -3.20
C GLN A 423 -42.39 -0.69 -4.68
N ARG A 424 -42.73 -1.91 -5.14
CA ARG A 424 -42.56 -2.30 -6.53
C ARG A 424 -43.87 -2.22 -7.29
N ASP A 425 -43.93 -1.40 -8.36
CA ASP A 425 -45.06 -1.31 -9.26
C ASP A 425 -44.59 -1.42 -10.73
N ASP A 426 -45.25 -2.26 -11.50
CA ASP A 426 -44.93 -2.58 -12.90
C ASP A 426 -43.45 -2.92 -13.18
N GLY A 427 -42.78 -3.46 -12.15
CA GLY A 427 -41.39 -3.88 -12.23
C GLY A 427 -40.37 -2.85 -11.73
N GLN A 428 -40.79 -1.61 -11.45
CA GLN A 428 -39.92 -0.52 -10.95
C GLN A 428 -40.10 -0.32 -9.45
N TRP A 429 -39.06 0.15 -8.77
CA TRP A 429 -39.07 0.53 -7.37
C TRP A 429 -39.43 2.01 -7.19
N TYR A 430 -40.27 2.30 -6.22
CA TYR A 430 -40.74 3.64 -5.85
C TYR A 430 -40.58 3.84 -4.35
N ASP A 431 -40.27 5.05 -3.96
CA ASP A 431 -40.22 5.46 -2.55
C ASP A 431 -41.60 5.77 -1.97
N GLU A 432 -41.68 6.30 -0.73
CA GLU A 432 -42.94 6.66 -0.06
C GLU A 432 -43.65 7.87 -0.68
N ASP A 433 -42.97 8.66 -1.51
CA ASP A 433 -43.48 9.82 -2.22
C ASP A 433 -43.88 9.50 -3.69
N ASP A 434 -43.87 8.22 -4.06
CA ASP A 434 -44.11 7.70 -5.42
C ASP A 434 -43.05 8.18 -6.44
N GLU A 435 -41.82 8.48 -5.99
CA GLU A 435 -40.69 8.78 -6.88
C GLU A 435 -39.92 7.49 -7.21
N GLU A 436 -39.46 7.37 -8.48
CA GLU A 436 -38.67 6.20 -8.92
C GLU A 436 -37.34 6.13 -8.18
N ALA A 437 -36.98 4.94 -7.70
CA ALA A 437 -35.69 4.70 -7.07
C ALA A 437 -34.55 4.79 -8.12
N GLN A 438 -33.70 5.81 -7.98
CA GLN A 438 -32.65 6.13 -8.93
C GLN A 438 -31.28 5.70 -8.39
N LEU A 439 -30.37 5.29 -9.30
CA LEU A 439 -28.96 5.05 -9.04
C LEU A 439 -28.10 5.83 -10.04
N VAL A 440 -27.15 6.58 -9.53
CA VAL A 440 -26.16 7.32 -10.31
C VAL A 440 -24.81 6.64 -10.18
N LEU A 441 -24.27 6.14 -11.30
CA LEU A 441 -23.00 5.44 -11.38
C LEU A 441 -21.98 6.31 -12.10
N TYR A 442 -20.74 6.36 -11.59
CA TYR A 442 -19.65 7.08 -12.23
C TYR A 442 -18.47 6.16 -12.54
N ALA A 443 -17.89 6.32 -13.73
CA ALA A 443 -16.68 5.63 -14.19
C ALA A 443 -15.69 6.61 -14.83
N GLN A 444 -14.41 6.30 -14.74
CA GLN A 444 -13.40 6.93 -15.61
C GLN A 444 -13.50 6.33 -17.02
N SER A 445 -13.68 7.18 -18.02
CA SER A 445 -13.94 6.74 -19.41
C SER A 445 -12.73 6.03 -20.05
N ASP A 446 -11.53 6.23 -19.54
CA ASP A 446 -10.27 5.59 -19.98
C ASP A 446 -9.90 4.33 -19.17
N THR A 447 -10.68 4.00 -18.15
CA THR A 447 -10.48 2.82 -17.29
C THR A 447 -11.48 1.73 -17.63
N SER A 448 -11.10 0.83 -18.57
CA SER A 448 -12.03 -0.17 -19.12
C SER A 448 -12.70 -1.04 -18.06
N VAL A 449 -11.97 -1.46 -17.01
CA VAL A 449 -12.54 -2.28 -15.94
C VAL A 449 -13.69 -1.58 -15.22
N GLN A 450 -13.60 -0.26 -14.99
CA GLN A 450 -14.69 0.51 -14.38
C GLN A 450 -15.90 0.56 -15.29
N VAL A 451 -15.70 0.91 -16.57
CA VAL A 451 -16.77 1.03 -17.53
C VAL A 451 -17.48 -0.30 -17.76
N ASP A 452 -16.72 -1.38 -18.02
CA ASP A 452 -17.28 -2.69 -18.32
C ASP A 452 -18.02 -3.28 -17.10
N ALA A 453 -17.49 -3.11 -15.89
CA ALA A 453 -18.14 -3.57 -14.67
C ALA A 453 -19.42 -2.78 -14.39
N LEU A 454 -19.39 -1.45 -14.51
CA LEU A 454 -20.57 -0.63 -14.23
C LEU A 454 -21.64 -0.74 -15.32
N ASP A 455 -21.29 -1.04 -16.58
CA ASP A 455 -22.27 -1.43 -17.61
C ASP A 455 -23.02 -2.71 -17.20
N ALA A 456 -22.32 -3.71 -16.65
CA ALA A 456 -22.94 -4.92 -16.14
C ALA A 456 -23.84 -4.63 -14.93
N VAL A 457 -23.37 -3.82 -13.97
CA VAL A 457 -24.15 -3.39 -12.80
C VAL A 457 -25.38 -2.61 -13.22
N GLN A 458 -25.27 -1.64 -14.15
CA GLN A 458 -26.41 -0.90 -14.69
C GLN A 458 -27.47 -1.85 -15.22
N SER A 459 -27.08 -2.76 -16.12
CA SER A 459 -28.03 -3.73 -16.71
C SER A 459 -28.74 -4.58 -15.66
N GLU A 460 -28.05 -4.99 -14.60
CA GLU A 460 -28.64 -5.82 -13.55
C GLU A 460 -29.56 -5.04 -12.62
N MET A 461 -29.22 -3.79 -12.33
CA MET A 461 -30.03 -2.91 -11.50
C MET A 461 -31.29 -2.44 -12.24
N GLU A 462 -31.22 -2.15 -13.54
CA GLU A 462 -32.38 -1.91 -14.38
C GLU A 462 -33.33 -3.13 -14.42
N ASP A 463 -32.78 -4.34 -14.60
CA ASP A 463 -33.53 -5.61 -14.54
C ASP A 463 -34.15 -5.86 -13.15
N PHE A 464 -33.52 -5.36 -12.09
CA PHE A 464 -34.04 -5.44 -10.72
C PHE A 464 -35.08 -4.35 -10.43
N GLY A 465 -35.11 -3.26 -11.20
CA GLY A 465 -36.17 -2.24 -11.16
C GLY A 465 -35.72 -0.87 -10.65
N PHE A 466 -34.43 -0.54 -10.69
CA PHE A 466 -33.96 0.83 -10.50
C PHE A 466 -33.99 1.62 -11.82
N ASP A 467 -34.16 2.93 -11.74
CA ASP A 467 -33.79 3.86 -12.82
C ASP A 467 -32.31 4.18 -12.69
N VAL A 468 -31.48 3.79 -13.68
CA VAL A 468 -30.01 3.84 -13.54
C VAL A 468 -29.40 4.73 -14.59
N SER A 469 -28.52 5.66 -14.16
CA SER A 469 -27.65 6.43 -15.05
C SER A 469 -26.20 6.04 -14.84
N LEU A 470 -25.46 5.81 -15.93
CA LEU A 470 -24.00 5.60 -15.93
C LEU A 470 -23.32 6.77 -16.63
N GLU A 471 -22.48 7.49 -15.89
CA GLU A 471 -21.69 8.62 -16.35
C GLU A 471 -20.23 8.20 -16.51
N ALA A 472 -19.80 7.91 -17.74
CA ALA A 472 -18.40 7.65 -18.07
C ALA A 472 -17.73 8.97 -18.47
N VAL A 473 -16.88 9.52 -17.59
CA VAL A 473 -16.31 10.86 -17.70
C VAL A 473 -14.76 10.82 -17.65
N ASP A 474 -14.11 11.93 -17.99
CA ASP A 474 -12.66 12.05 -17.83
C ASP A 474 -12.23 12.03 -16.35
N GLN A 475 -10.92 11.77 -16.11
CA GLN A 475 -10.37 11.61 -14.76
C GLN A 475 -10.62 12.82 -13.85
N ALA A 476 -10.54 14.05 -14.38
CA ALA A 476 -10.73 15.25 -13.56
C ALA A 476 -12.20 15.39 -13.12
N THR A 477 -13.14 15.17 -14.03
CA THR A 477 -14.58 15.17 -13.76
C THR A 477 -14.98 14.04 -12.82
N TYR A 478 -14.38 12.84 -13.00
CA TYR A 478 -14.58 11.72 -12.07
C TYR A 478 -14.08 12.04 -10.67
N GLY A 479 -12.90 12.63 -10.55
CA GLY A 479 -12.34 13.05 -9.27
C GLY A 479 -13.23 14.08 -8.56
N GLU A 480 -13.75 15.07 -9.31
CA GLU A 480 -14.68 16.08 -8.77
C GLU A 480 -16.00 15.46 -8.30
N ALA A 481 -16.61 14.59 -9.12
CA ALA A 481 -17.85 13.91 -8.77
C ALA A 481 -17.69 13.03 -7.52
N ARG A 482 -16.55 12.35 -7.40
CA ARG A 482 -16.21 11.54 -6.23
C ARG A 482 -16.04 12.39 -4.97
N LEU A 483 -15.32 13.51 -5.05
CA LEU A 483 -15.11 14.41 -3.91
C LEU A 483 -16.41 15.09 -3.47
N ASN A 484 -17.30 15.41 -4.41
CA ASN A 484 -18.59 16.04 -4.12
C ASN A 484 -19.67 15.04 -3.68
N GLY A 485 -19.44 13.72 -3.84
CA GLY A 485 -20.45 12.70 -3.57
C GLY A 485 -21.62 12.72 -4.57
N ASP A 486 -21.36 13.07 -5.83
CA ASP A 486 -22.38 13.16 -6.90
C ASP A 486 -22.83 11.78 -7.42
N HIS A 487 -22.32 10.70 -6.83
CA HIS A 487 -22.57 9.31 -7.18
C HIS A 487 -23.32 8.56 -6.06
N ASP A 488 -24.02 7.50 -6.42
CA ASP A 488 -24.47 6.46 -5.49
C ASP A 488 -23.47 5.30 -5.45
N ILE A 489 -22.93 4.96 -6.63
CA ILE A 489 -22.02 3.84 -6.82
C ILE A 489 -20.85 4.24 -7.72
N ILE A 490 -19.65 3.83 -7.33
CA ILE A 490 -18.48 3.76 -8.22
C ILE A 490 -17.94 2.32 -8.22
N PHE A 491 -17.12 1.98 -9.21
CA PHE A 491 -16.38 0.72 -9.22
C PHE A 491 -14.89 1.06 -9.20
N ASP A 492 -14.23 0.76 -8.09
CA ASP A 492 -12.83 1.14 -7.91
C ASP A 492 -12.07 0.05 -7.17
N ASN A 493 -10.74 0.13 -7.23
CA ASN A 493 -9.88 -0.82 -6.56
C ASN A 493 -9.56 -0.37 -5.14
N HIS A 494 -9.29 -1.35 -4.31
CA HIS A 494 -8.69 -1.15 -3.01
C HIS A 494 -7.79 -2.36 -2.68
N PRO A 495 -6.71 -2.15 -1.94
CA PRO A 495 -5.87 -3.26 -1.52
C PRO A 495 -6.63 -4.19 -0.57
N VAL A 496 -6.38 -5.49 -0.67
CA VAL A 496 -6.81 -6.52 0.28
C VAL A 496 -5.56 -7.22 0.80
N PHE A 497 -5.53 -7.52 2.08
CA PHE A 497 -4.30 -7.84 2.81
C PHE A 497 -4.32 -9.18 3.51
N SER A 498 -3.13 -9.74 3.70
CA SER A 498 -2.89 -10.88 4.59
C SER A 498 -2.84 -10.50 6.09
N ILE A 499 -2.98 -9.24 6.42
CA ILE A 499 -2.96 -8.65 7.78
C ILE A 499 -1.84 -9.17 8.69
N ARG A 500 -0.65 -9.20 8.22
CA ARG A 500 0.49 -9.23 9.12
C ARG A 500 1.01 -7.83 9.43
N GLY A 501 0.69 -6.84 8.58
CA GLY A 501 0.96 -5.43 8.78
C GLY A 501 -0.22 -4.68 9.40
N LEU A 502 -0.06 -4.17 10.61
CA LEU A 502 -1.02 -3.27 11.28
C LEU A 502 -1.18 -1.93 10.53
N THR A 503 -0.19 -1.57 9.70
CA THR A 503 -0.04 -0.31 8.98
C THR A 503 -1.14 -0.03 7.97
N TRP A 504 -1.63 -1.07 7.32
CA TRP A 504 -2.51 -0.91 6.19
C TRP A 504 -3.96 -0.69 6.57
N VAL A 505 -4.34 -1.06 7.78
CA VAL A 505 -5.70 -0.83 8.27
C VAL A 505 -6.01 0.65 8.32
N ASP A 506 -5.08 1.48 8.79
CA ASP A 506 -5.23 2.95 8.84
C ASP A 506 -5.32 3.53 7.44
N PHE A 507 -4.42 3.12 6.53
CA PHE A 507 -4.43 3.59 5.15
C PHE A 507 -5.73 3.22 4.44
N VAL A 508 -6.20 1.99 4.60
CA VAL A 508 -7.44 1.51 4.02
C VAL A 508 -8.63 2.34 4.51
N TRP A 509 -8.70 2.63 5.80
CA TRP A 509 -9.82 3.41 6.37
C TRP A 509 -9.76 4.88 5.99
N ALA A 510 -8.59 5.50 6.02
CA ALA A 510 -8.43 6.86 5.53
C ALA A 510 -8.83 6.99 4.06
N TRP A 511 -8.48 6.02 3.24
CA TRP A 511 -8.84 5.99 1.83
C TRP A 511 -10.33 5.73 1.60
N PHE A 512 -10.92 4.78 2.34
CA PHE A 512 -12.35 4.48 2.25
C PHE A 512 -13.22 5.67 2.63
N SER A 513 -12.85 6.43 3.65
CA SER A 513 -13.59 7.62 4.05
C SER A 513 -13.68 8.65 2.91
N GLN A 514 -12.64 8.75 2.10
CA GLN A 514 -12.61 9.63 0.92
C GLN A 514 -13.41 9.09 -0.27
N LEU A 515 -13.59 7.75 -0.37
CA LEU A 515 -14.27 7.13 -1.49
C LEU A 515 -15.78 6.99 -1.28
N ASN A 516 -16.22 6.76 -0.06
CA ASN A 516 -17.63 6.50 0.23
C ASN A 516 -18.29 7.47 1.21
N HIS A 517 -17.60 8.55 1.59
CA HIS A 517 -18.12 9.60 2.46
C HIS A 517 -18.65 9.10 3.83
N ALA A 518 -18.06 8.04 4.37
CA ALA A 518 -18.40 7.56 5.69
C ALA A 518 -17.52 8.24 6.75
N ASP A 519 -18.13 8.72 7.82
CA ASP A 519 -17.43 9.20 9.01
C ASP A 519 -17.11 8.02 9.93
N TYR A 520 -15.94 7.40 9.74
CA TYR A 520 -15.53 6.23 10.50
C TYR A 520 -15.10 6.56 11.93
N GLU A 521 -14.61 7.77 12.16
CA GLU A 521 -14.14 8.21 13.47
C GLU A 521 -15.29 8.44 14.45
N ASN A 522 -16.33 9.15 14.02
CA ASN A 522 -17.41 9.59 14.89
C ASN A 522 -18.66 8.70 14.83
N THR A 523 -18.70 7.70 13.94
CA THR A 523 -19.87 6.84 13.78
C THR A 523 -19.75 5.57 14.61
N ASN A 524 -20.75 5.32 15.46
CA ASN A 524 -20.97 4.02 16.07
C ASN A 524 -21.96 3.21 15.22
N TRP A 525 -21.47 2.09 14.70
CA TRP A 525 -22.23 1.21 13.83
C TRP A 525 -22.95 0.13 14.64
N GLU A 526 -24.26 0.00 14.45
CA GLU A 526 -25.03 -1.10 15.05
C GLU A 526 -24.98 -2.32 14.12
N ILE A 527 -24.34 -3.40 14.57
CA ILE A 527 -24.15 -4.65 13.81
C ILE A 527 -24.56 -5.86 14.68
N PRO A 528 -24.83 -7.04 14.08
CA PRO A 528 -25.10 -8.25 14.85
C PRO A 528 -23.99 -8.57 15.83
N ALA A 529 -24.35 -8.85 17.10
CA ALA A 529 -23.38 -9.05 18.18
C ALA A 529 -22.71 -10.44 18.17
N GLU A 530 -23.21 -11.37 17.38
CA GLU A 530 -22.67 -12.73 17.22
C GLU A 530 -21.96 -12.82 15.88
N ILE A 531 -20.63 -12.80 15.90
CA ILE A 531 -19.80 -12.90 14.71
C ILE A 531 -20.12 -14.23 13.99
N GLY A 532 -20.27 -14.17 12.65
CA GLY A 532 -20.69 -15.31 11.86
C GLY A 532 -22.20 -15.62 11.91
N ASN A 533 -23.00 -14.73 12.46
CA ASN A 533 -24.45 -14.88 12.50
C ASN A 533 -25.18 -13.56 12.20
N SER A 534 -25.39 -13.29 10.91
CA SER A 534 -26.07 -12.07 10.42
C SER A 534 -27.52 -11.95 10.91
N ASP A 535 -28.18 -13.09 11.29
CA ASP A 535 -29.54 -13.14 11.79
C ASP A 535 -29.63 -13.02 13.32
N ALA A 536 -28.51 -12.78 14.00
CA ALA A 536 -28.51 -12.64 15.47
C ALA A 536 -29.45 -11.51 15.89
N SER A 537 -30.32 -11.81 16.87
CA SER A 537 -31.30 -10.85 17.39
C SER A 537 -30.71 -9.81 18.35
N SER A 538 -29.49 -10.02 18.81
CA SER A 538 -28.72 -9.07 19.62
C SER A 538 -27.77 -8.28 18.74
N THR A 539 -27.65 -6.98 19.01
CA THR A 539 -26.73 -6.09 18.31
C THR A 539 -25.63 -5.59 19.24
N MET A 540 -24.50 -5.19 18.67
CA MET A 540 -23.44 -4.46 19.33
C MET A 540 -23.19 -3.15 18.60
N GLU A 541 -22.77 -2.14 19.33
CA GLU A 541 -22.24 -0.91 18.75
C GLU A 541 -20.72 -1.07 18.55
N LEU A 542 -20.23 -0.74 17.36
CA LEU A 542 -18.83 -0.79 17.02
C LEU A 542 -18.41 0.53 16.39
N ASN A 543 -17.38 1.16 16.94
CA ASN A 543 -16.68 2.28 16.33
C ASN A 543 -15.41 1.75 15.66
N VAL A 544 -15.26 2.01 14.37
CA VAL A 544 -14.14 1.49 13.57
C VAL A 544 -12.81 2.03 14.08
N TRP A 545 -12.74 3.33 14.33
CA TRP A 545 -11.52 3.99 14.79
C TRP A 545 -11.03 3.40 16.13
N ASN A 546 -11.94 3.22 17.08
CA ASN A 546 -11.60 2.57 18.36
C ASN A 546 -11.09 1.13 18.18
N GLN A 547 -11.57 0.38 17.19
CA GLN A 547 -11.06 -0.96 16.92
C GLN A 547 -9.63 -0.90 16.36
N ILE A 548 -9.35 0.06 15.48
CA ILE A 548 -8.01 0.30 14.95
C ILE A 548 -7.04 0.70 16.07
N GLU A 549 -7.43 1.66 16.92
CA GLU A 549 -6.63 2.05 18.08
C GLU A 549 -6.32 0.87 19.00
N GLN A 550 -7.33 0.05 19.33
CA GLN A 550 -7.13 -1.13 20.17
C GLN A 550 -6.27 -2.21 19.49
N LEU A 551 -6.38 -2.35 18.18
CA LEU A 551 -5.52 -3.24 17.40
C LEU A 551 -4.06 -2.80 17.50
N HIS A 552 -3.79 -1.51 17.35
CA HIS A 552 -2.45 -0.94 17.47
C HIS A 552 -1.87 -1.08 18.88
N LEU A 553 -2.72 -0.89 19.92
CA LEU A 553 -2.36 -1.05 21.31
C LEU A 553 -1.96 -2.47 21.70
N THR A 554 -2.65 -3.45 21.13
CA THR A 554 -2.59 -4.83 21.66
C THR A 554 -2.04 -5.83 20.65
N GLY A 555 -2.16 -5.54 19.34
CA GLY A 555 -1.90 -6.52 18.27
C GLY A 555 -2.85 -7.74 18.30
N ASP A 556 -4.04 -7.61 18.93
CA ASP A 556 -4.94 -8.74 19.13
C ASP A 556 -5.85 -8.96 17.91
N ASN A 557 -5.83 -10.16 17.37
CA ASN A 557 -6.64 -10.57 16.22
C ASN A 557 -8.16 -10.43 16.45
N GLU A 558 -8.63 -10.30 17.73
CA GLU A 558 -10.03 -10.04 18.03
C GLU A 558 -10.50 -8.73 17.38
N TYR A 559 -9.66 -7.69 17.35
CA TYR A 559 -10.02 -6.40 16.73
C TYR A 559 -10.08 -6.51 15.20
N ILE A 560 -9.20 -7.30 14.58
CA ILE A 560 -9.27 -7.59 13.15
C ILE A 560 -10.57 -8.35 12.82
N GLN A 561 -10.91 -9.34 13.63
CA GLN A 561 -12.16 -10.10 13.50
C GLN A 561 -13.40 -9.19 13.61
N ASN A 562 -13.39 -8.25 14.55
CA ASN A 562 -14.46 -7.26 14.69
C ASN A 562 -14.58 -6.33 13.48
N LEU A 563 -13.44 -5.83 12.98
CA LEU A 563 -13.39 -4.94 11.80
C LEU A 563 -13.88 -5.65 10.53
N THR A 564 -13.47 -6.90 10.30
CA THR A 564 -13.92 -7.68 9.14
C THR A 564 -15.39 -8.03 9.21
N TRP A 565 -15.90 -8.36 10.42
CA TRP A 565 -17.31 -8.57 10.65
C TRP A 565 -18.12 -7.31 10.40
N TRP A 566 -17.66 -6.15 10.92
CA TRP A 566 -18.25 -4.87 10.64
C TRP A 566 -18.29 -4.59 9.12
N TYR A 567 -17.17 -4.78 8.40
CA TYR A 567 -17.10 -4.57 6.96
C TYR A 567 -18.15 -5.41 6.21
N ASN A 568 -18.24 -6.69 6.54
CA ASN A 568 -19.22 -7.59 5.94
C ASN A 568 -20.66 -7.15 6.24
N GLN A 569 -20.97 -6.74 7.48
CA GLN A 569 -22.34 -6.41 7.90
C GLN A 569 -22.78 -4.99 7.54
N VAL A 570 -21.89 -4.03 7.48
CA VAL A 570 -22.18 -2.64 7.04
C VAL A 570 -22.09 -2.53 5.53
N LEU A 571 -21.22 -3.32 4.92
CA LEU A 571 -20.99 -3.41 3.48
C LEU A 571 -20.63 -2.04 2.87
N PRO A 572 -19.49 -1.45 3.24
CA PRO A 572 -19.01 -0.23 2.59
C PRO A 572 -18.69 -0.46 1.11
N MET A 573 -18.23 -1.67 0.80
CA MET A 573 -17.86 -2.11 -0.53
C MET A 573 -18.26 -3.56 -0.74
N TYR A 574 -18.74 -3.88 -1.92
CA TYR A 574 -19.03 -5.23 -2.35
C TYR A 574 -17.93 -5.73 -3.28
N ASN A 575 -17.04 -6.57 -2.77
CA ASN A 575 -15.89 -7.09 -3.51
C ASN A 575 -16.35 -8.03 -4.61
N CYS A 576 -15.94 -7.74 -5.84
CA CYS A 576 -16.40 -8.47 -7.02
C CYS A 576 -15.29 -9.28 -7.67
N VAL A 577 -14.16 -8.65 -7.96
CA VAL A 577 -13.02 -9.30 -8.63
C VAL A 577 -11.73 -8.91 -7.94
N ILE A 578 -10.68 -9.67 -8.17
CA ILE A 578 -9.38 -9.49 -7.56
C ILE A 578 -8.28 -9.66 -8.60
N ALA A 579 -7.19 -8.92 -8.46
CA ALA A 579 -5.97 -9.12 -9.23
C ALA A 579 -4.75 -8.84 -8.35
N ALA A 580 -3.70 -9.61 -8.57
CA ALA A 580 -2.42 -9.39 -7.92
C ALA A 580 -1.58 -8.39 -8.72
N ASP A 581 -0.75 -7.62 -8.03
CA ASP A 581 0.36 -6.94 -8.67
C ASP A 581 1.34 -7.97 -9.22
N TYR A 582 1.93 -7.66 -10.37
CA TYR A 582 2.79 -8.56 -11.09
C TYR A 582 4.14 -7.91 -11.37
N GLY A 583 5.22 -8.64 -11.14
CA GLY A 583 6.55 -8.27 -11.55
C GLY A 583 7.25 -9.42 -12.27
N ALA A 584 8.15 -9.10 -13.18
CA ALA A 584 8.95 -10.09 -13.89
C ALA A 584 10.39 -9.62 -14.07
N ILE A 585 11.35 -10.52 -13.82
CA ILE A 585 12.77 -10.34 -14.13
C ILE A 585 13.16 -11.35 -15.19
N ASN A 586 13.82 -10.92 -16.25
CA ASN A 586 14.26 -11.76 -17.37
C ASN A 586 15.18 -12.90 -16.87
N ALA A 587 14.66 -14.12 -16.87
CA ALA A 587 15.40 -15.32 -16.43
C ALA A 587 16.42 -15.81 -17.46
N THR A 588 16.44 -15.25 -18.68
CA THR A 588 17.46 -15.55 -19.68
C THR A 588 18.80 -14.92 -19.31
N ASP A 589 18.77 -13.71 -18.75
CA ASP A 589 19.96 -12.90 -18.49
C ASP A 589 20.34 -12.82 -17.02
N TRP A 590 19.37 -13.08 -16.11
CA TRP A 590 19.52 -12.88 -14.69
C TRP A 590 19.10 -14.09 -13.88
N HIS A 591 19.93 -14.44 -12.91
CA HIS A 591 19.61 -15.37 -11.83
C HIS A 591 19.17 -14.59 -10.60
N VAL A 592 18.12 -15.03 -9.96
CA VAL A 592 17.65 -14.47 -8.68
C VAL A 592 17.89 -15.51 -7.59
N ASP A 593 18.77 -15.20 -6.64
CA ASP A 593 18.98 -16.00 -5.44
C ASP A 593 18.46 -15.20 -4.24
N ALA A 594 17.28 -15.55 -3.78
CA ALA A 594 16.63 -14.88 -2.67
C ALA A 594 15.74 -15.86 -1.91
N SER A 595 15.44 -15.54 -0.67
CA SER A 595 14.45 -16.30 0.10
C SER A 595 13.08 -16.20 -0.59
N GLU A 596 12.23 -17.23 -0.44
CA GLU A 596 10.86 -17.23 -0.95
C GLU A 596 10.08 -15.99 -0.47
N ALA A 597 10.34 -15.57 0.77
CA ALA A 597 9.78 -14.35 1.36
C ALA A 597 10.06 -13.07 0.58
N LEU A 598 11.24 -12.95 0.00
CA LEU A 598 11.64 -11.77 -0.77
C LEU A 598 11.08 -11.81 -2.19
N ILE A 599 10.97 -13.00 -2.78
CA ILE A 599 10.41 -13.17 -4.13
C ILE A 599 8.92 -12.86 -4.15
N ASP A 600 8.19 -13.18 -3.09
CA ASP A 600 6.76 -12.91 -2.95
C ASP A 600 6.42 -11.43 -2.65
N ASN A 601 7.40 -10.53 -2.70
CA ASN A 601 7.19 -9.11 -2.49
C ASN A 601 7.48 -8.34 -3.78
N ARG A 602 6.56 -7.47 -4.26
CA ARG A 602 6.72 -6.69 -5.50
C ARG A 602 7.92 -5.74 -5.52
N THR A 603 8.54 -5.51 -4.35
CA THR A 603 9.78 -4.75 -4.22
C THR A 603 10.99 -5.66 -4.10
N ALA A 604 10.86 -6.95 -4.46
CA ALA A 604 11.94 -7.93 -4.35
C ALA A 604 13.19 -7.51 -5.13
N GLU A 605 13.04 -6.98 -6.36
CA GLU A 605 14.17 -6.46 -7.12
C GLU A 605 14.94 -5.35 -6.40
N PHE A 606 14.25 -4.65 -5.52
CA PHE A 606 14.79 -3.61 -4.66
C PHE A 606 15.49 -4.19 -3.43
N TYR A 607 14.90 -5.20 -2.80
CA TYR A 607 15.52 -5.90 -1.68
C TYR A 607 16.74 -6.72 -2.12
N LEU A 608 16.77 -7.23 -3.35
CA LEU A 608 17.92 -7.93 -3.93
C LEU A 608 19.21 -7.09 -3.93
N THR A 609 19.09 -5.78 -3.80
CA THR A 609 20.25 -4.87 -3.72
C THR A 609 20.53 -4.37 -2.30
N LYS A 610 19.67 -4.67 -1.32
CA LYS A 610 19.74 -4.09 0.03
C LYS A 610 20.02 -5.09 1.14
N VAL A 611 19.60 -6.33 0.98
CA VAL A 611 19.71 -7.36 2.02
C VAL A 611 20.79 -8.36 1.65
N SER A 612 21.54 -8.80 2.64
CA SER A 612 22.72 -9.64 2.44
C SER A 612 22.44 -11.09 2.02
N ASP A 613 21.18 -11.52 2.08
CA ASP A 613 20.71 -12.86 1.72
C ASP A 613 19.88 -12.89 0.43
N ALA A 614 19.91 -11.80 -0.33
CA ALA A 614 19.24 -11.68 -1.60
C ALA A 614 20.22 -11.19 -2.67
N GLU A 615 20.31 -11.92 -3.77
CA GLU A 615 21.27 -11.64 -4.84
C GLU A 615 20.59 -11.67 -6.21
N LEU A 616 20.91 -10.63 -7.01
CA LEU A 616 20.55 -10.54 -8.42
C LEU A 616 21.85 -10.68 -9.23
N ILE A 617 22.00 -11.82 -9.89
CA ILE A 617 23.27 -12.26 -10.49
C ILE A 617 23.12 -12.38 -12.00
N PRO A 618 23.92 -11.68 -12.82
CA PRO A 618 23.90 -11.89 -14.26
C PRO A 618 24.46 -13.27 -14.63
N TYR A 619 23.99 -13.86 -15.74
CA TYR A 619 24.63 -15.03 -16.32
C TYR A 619 25.87 -14.66 -17.12
N GLU A 620 26.83 -15.60 -17.25
CA GLU A 620 27.98 -15.47 -18.14
C GLU A 620 27.52 -15.26 -19.60
N GLU A 621 28.19 -14.35 -20.36
CA GLU A 621 27.89 -14.07 -21.77
C GLU A 621 28.21 -15.25 -22.70
#